data_522a238e3b146f2b2687c1f03f081e77
#
_entry.id   522a238e3b146f2b2687c1f03f081e77
#
_cell.length_a   1.000
_cell.length_b   1.000
_cell.length_c   1.000
_cell.angle_alpha   90.00
_cell.angle_beta   90.00
_cell.angle_gamma   90.00
#
_symmetry.space_group_name_H-M   'P 1'
#
loop_
_entity.id
_entity.type
_entity.pdbx_description
1 polymer ?
#
loop_
_entity_poly.entity_id
_entity_poly.type
_entity_poly.pdbx_seq_one_letter_code
_entity_poly.pdbx_strand_id
1 'polypeptide(L)'
;MTRPTRSGRTEDGFAMVMVLGMIVLLSVLAIALIDVMQGEASRSRTEIKHDTAFHAAEAGVDDYIAKLIDDRLYLSHFVHPAESTRLSPASGRLVAASQPWQQTDGGAWTYPYGKNAWYGSSQLGNGYEYNLEVFPASQASPLIRIVATGRPAGDTDARDWRELETLVRPSSVSDYQMVADANIAYGSTATTYGKIYAGIDAKNVAHTVQHDGVAYGDVYGEGGVSGSTTLRNGAKRYSLTTAPTIRDVIRNPISFNNFLVSLVDIRSAAGAGGLVEDNAAVDAWWLTFQPNGQVTVQSCTKNAGKPIGDRLPVCGAPSPLNLPANGAIYVGQPVIVSGTVNGRVTVGSAADIYPGNTLAYAQPGDDVLGLVASHSVIVPQWAPSTMSWRAATIAQSGTFRSYGFDGQLNQTEPDYVGNGKLSSMTFTGSTATYGGGSMGLFQTRTYQYDTSLLYLPPPWFPTLQDAYTIVLSRELTATTR
;
A
#
# COMPACT_ATOMS: atom_id res chain seq x y z
N MET A 1 70.93 75.36 47.62
CA MET A 1 70.46 74.50 46.53
C MET A 1 69.87 73.25 47.18
N THR A 2 68.58 73.28 47.39
CA THR A 2 67.80 72.15 47.97
C THR A 2 66.91 71.50 46.90
N ARG A 3 67.17 70.24 46.62
CA ARG A 3 66.33 69.42 45.69
C ARG A 3 65.06 68.99 46.43
N PRO A 4 63.85 69.07 45.79
CA PRO A 4 62.70 68.51 46.39
C PRO A 4 62.66 66.99 46.10
N THR A 5 62.44 66.22 47.14
CA THR A 5 62.18 64.78 47.10
C THR A 5 60.73 64.56 46.54
N ARG A 6 60.64 63.88 45.44
CA ARG A 6 59.41 63.42 44.85
C ARG A 6 58.84 62.25 45.64
N SER A 7 57.78 62.50 46.35
CA SER A 7 56.98 61.45 47.00
C SER A 7 56.38 60.53 45.91
N GLY A 8 56.89 59.32 45.84
CA GLY A 8 56.24 58.27 45.04
C GLY A 8 54.92 57.87 45.70
N ARG A 9 53.83 58.27 45.04
CA ARG A 9 52.49 57.71 45.34
C ARG A 9 52.48 56.26 44.94
N THR A 10 52.21 55.40 45.91
CA THR A 10 52.06 53.97 45.75
C THR A 10 50.80 53.71 44.97
N GLU A 11 50.87 53.49 43.61
CA GLU A 11 49.78 53.05 42.77
C GLU A 11 49.60 51.52 42.84
N ASP A 12 50.47 50.82 43.57
CA ASP A 12 50.50 49.38 43.67
C ASP A 12 49.25 48.75 44.30
N GLY A 13 48.54 49.49 45.18
CA GLY A 13 47.31 49.00 45.82
C GLY A 13 46.12 48.91 44.84
N PHE A 14 46.01 49.83 43.89
CA PHE A 14 44.90 49.87 42.93
C PHE A 14 45.00 48.77 41.88
N ALA A 15 46.20 48.47 41.39
CA ALA A 15 46.49 47.40 40.47
C ALA A 15 46.10 46.01 41.02
N MET A 16 46.38 45.80 42.34
CA MET A 16 46.05 44.54 43.00
C MET A 16 44.52 44.34 43.14
N VAL A 17 43.74 45.37 43.41
CA VAL A 17 42.29 45.31 43.49
C VAL A 17 41.69 45.06 42.09
N MET A 18 42.22 45.69 41.03
CA MET A 18 41.81 45.43 39.66
C MET A 18 42.08 43.97 39.25
N VAL A 19 43.25 43.44 39.56
CA VAL A 19 43.63 42.06 39.25
C VAL A 19 42.72 41.09 40.00
N LEU A 20 42.41 41.33 41.27
CA LEU A 20 41.51 40.52 42.08
C LEU A 20 40.09 40.58 41.54
N GLY A 21 39.61 41.76 41.15
CA GLY A 21 38.31 41.95 40.50
C GLY A 21 38.19 41.18 39.14
N MET A 22 39.26 41.20 38.36
CA MET A 22 39.35 40.50 37.06
C MET A 22 39.36 38.98 37.28
N ILE A 23 40.08 38.46 38.26
CA ILE A 23 40.11 37.02 38.62
C ILE A 23 38.73 36.57 39.08
N VAL A 24 38.02 37.35 39.93
CA VAL A 24 36.64 37.02 40.34
C VAL A 24 35.69 37.03 39.16
N LEU A 25 35.79 38.01 38.28
CA LEU A 25 34.95 38.08 37.06
C LEU A 25 35.19 36.90 36.10
N LEU A 26 36.46 36.58 35.87
CA LEU A 26 36.85 35.42 35.06
C LEU A 26 36.39 34.09 35.69
N SER A 27 36.46 33.98 37.01
CA SER A 27 35.97 32.79 37.74
C SER A 27 34.46 32.60 37.62
N VAL A 28 33.68 33.67 37.75
CA VAL A 28 32.23 33.64 37.59
C VAL A 28 31.88 33.29 36.14
N LEU A 29 32.57 33.84 35.14
CA LEU A 29 32.40 33.52 33.73
C LEU A 29 32.74 32.05 33.42
N ALA A 30 33.84 31.54 34.00
CA ALA A 30 34.23 30.14 33.86
C ALA A 30 33.17 29.18 34.45
N ILE A 31 32.62 29.48 35.63
CA ILE A 31 31.58 28.68 36.25
C ILE A 31 30.30 28.70 35.36
N ALA A 32 29.91 29.86 34.85
CA ALA A 32 28.75 29.97 33.96
C ALA A 32 28.95 29.19 32.66
N LEU A 33 30.12 29.20 32.06
CA LEU A 33 30.45 28.41 30.89
C LEU A 33 30.44 26.90 31.17
N ILE A 34 30.93 26.48 32.34
CA ILE A 34 30.89 25.06 32.73
C ILE A 34 29.46 24.58 32.90
N ASP A 35 28.56 25.36 33.51
CA ASP A 35 27.13 25.02 33.65
C ASP A 35 26.43 24.89 32.29
N VAL A 36 26.72 25.81 31.36
CA VAL A 36 26.15 25.72 29.98
C VAL A 36 26.69 24.47 29.28
N MET A 37 28.00 24.22 29.35
CA MET A 37 28.59 23.04 28.73
C MET A 37 28.10 21.72 29.33
N GLN A 38 27.84 21.65 30.62
CA GLN A 38 27.28 20.47 31.27
C GLN A 38 25.78 20.27 30.86
N GLY A 39 25.04 21.36 30.72
CA GLY A 39 23.67 21.35 30.23
C GLY A 39 23.57 20.85 28.77
N GLU A 40 24.45 21.34 27.90
CA GLU A 40 24.51 20.89 26.51
C GLU A 40 24.98 19.43 26.38
N ALA A 41 25.97 19.02 27.15
CA ALA A 41 26.45 17.63 27.18
C ALA A 41 25.36 16.66 27.68
N SER A 42 24.53 17.07 28.64
CA SER A 42 23.40 16.29 29.14
C SER A 42 22.32 16.16 28.07
N ARG A 43 21.96 17.25 27.39
CA ARG A 43 21.00 17.25 26.29
C ARG A 43 21.46 16.36 25.13
N SER A 44 22.70 16.51 24.71
CA SER A 44 23.28 15.69 23.64
C SER A 44 23.28 14.20 23.96
N ARG A 45 23.57 13.82 25.20
CA ARG A 45 23.47 12.40 25.63
C ARG A 45 22.03 11.89 25.59
N THR A 46 21.06 12.69 25.99
CA THR A 46 19.64 12.32 25.93
C THR A 46 19.18 12.19 24.48
N GLU A 47 19.57 13.10 23.60
CA GLU A 47 19.29 13.03 22.15
C GLU A 47 19.87 11.75 21.55
N ILE A 48 21.12 11.43 21.81
CA ILE A 48 21.77 10.20 21.33
C ILE A 48 21.00 8.95 21.80
N LYS A 49 20.56 8.93 23.05
CA LYS A 49 19.76 7.81 23.58
C LYS A 49 18.41 7.70 22.89
N HIS A 50 17.74 8.81 22.63
CA HIS A 50 16.48 8.85 21.93
C HIS A 50 16.60 8.39 20.48
N ASP A 51 17.61 8.86 19.75
CA ASP A 51 17.91 8.42 18.39
C ASP A 51 18.22 6.92 18.35
N THR A 52 19.04 6.45 19.30
CA THR A 52 19.34 5.02 19.42
C THR A 52 18.09 4.19 19.69
N ALA A 53 17.22 4.65 20.58
CA ALA A 53 15.94 3.99 20.88
C ALA A 53 14.99 3.98 19.67
N PHE A 54 14.92 5.09 18.94
CA PHE A 54 14.10 5.20 17.73
C PHE A 54 14.60 4.22 16.65
N HIS A 55 15.90 4.21 16.36
CA HIS A 55 16.47 3.26 15.40
C HIS A 55 16.34 1.80 15.84
N ALA A 56 16.35 1.52 17.13
CA ALA A 56 16.06 0.19 17.63
C ALA A 56 14.60 -0.23 17.31
N ALA A 57 13.63 0.69 17.50
CA ALA A 57 12.25 0.43 17.14
C ALA A 57 12.07 0.20 15.63
N GLU A 58 12.71 1.04 14.79
CA GLU A 58 12.72 0.85 13.32
C GLU A 58 13.29 -0.51 12.93
N ALA A 59 14.45 -0.87 13.49
CA ALA A 59 15.07 -2.17 13.22
C ALA A 59 14.17 -3.34 13.62
N GLY A 60 13.39 -3.20 14.69
CA GLY A 60 12.40 -4.20 15.08
C GLY A 60 11.27 -4.35 14.08
N VAL A 61 10.74 -3.25 13.56
CA VAL A 61 9.72 -3.26 12.50
C VAL A 61 10.26 -3.92 11.24
N ASP A 62 11.46 -3.53 10.81
CA ASP A 62 12.10 -4.05 9.59
C ASP A 62 12.39 -5.56 9.71
N ASP A 63 12.89 -6.01 10.87
CA ASP A 63 13.11 -7.43 11.14
C ASP A 63 11.81 -8.24 11.06
N TYR A 64 10.72 -7.71 11.61
CA TYR A 64 9.42 -8.38 11.56
C TYR A 64 8.84 -8.43 10.14
N ILE A 65 8.92 -7.32 9.39
CA ILE A 65 8.50 -7.28 7.99
C ILE A 65 9.34 -8.23 7.14
N ALA A 66 10.66 -8.29 7.35
CA ALA A 66 11.52 -9.24 6.64
C ALA A 66 11.08 -10.70 6.88
N LYS A 67 10.71 -11.05 8.11
CA LYS A 67 10.19 -12.39 8.44
C LYS A 67 8.85 -12.69 7.78
N LEU A 68 7.97 -11.69 7.66
CA LEU A 68 6.70 -11.82 6.93
C LEU A 68 6.93 -12.03 5.43
N ILE A 69 7.98 -11.41 4.86
CA ILE A 69 8.37 -11.57 3.46
C ILE A 69 8.96 -12.96 3.22
N ASP A 70 9.84 -13.42 4.11
CA ASP A 70 10.51 -14.72 3.98
C ASP A 70 9.56 -15.90 4.20
N ASP A 71 8.59 -15.73 5.10
CA ASP A 71 7.58 -16.74 5.40
C ASP A 71 6.23 -16.13 5.73
N ARG A 72 5.32 -16.16 4.76
CA ARG A 72 3.94 -15.69 4.93
C ARG A 72 3.15 -16.47 5.98
N LEU A 73 3.50 -17.73 6.26
CA LEU A 73 2.88 -18.52 7.32
C LEU A 73 3.26 -17.99 8.71
N TYR A 74 4.24 -17.10 8.78
CA TYR A 74 4.58 -16.40 10.01
C TYR A 74 3.39 -15.63 10.61
N LEU A 75 2.45 -15.17 9.77
CA LEU A 75 1.17 -14.60 10.19
C LEU A 75 0.25 -15.62 10.88
N SER A 76 0.35 -16.91 10.58
CA SER A 76 -0.52 -17.94 11.14
C SER A 76 -0.36 -18.13 12.65
N HIS A 77 0.74 -17.65 13.22
CA HIS A 77 0.96 -17.66 14.67
C HIS A 77 -0.09 -16.86 15.44
N PHE A 78 -0.69 -15.83 14.79
CA PHE A 78 -1.78 -15.07 15.38
C PHE A 78 -3.11 -15.85 15.41
N VAL A 79 -3.27 -16.80 14.51
CA VAL A 79 -4.48 -17.63 14.41
C VAL A 79 -4.39 -18.87 15.29
N HIS A 80 -3.18 -19.41 15.44
CA HIS A 80 -2.90 -20.64 16.16
C HIS A 80 -1.77 -20.49 17.19
N PRO A 81 -1.99 -19.73 18.28
CA PRO A 81 -0.95 -19.49 19.27
C PRO A 81 -0.45 -20.74 19.98
N ALA A 82 -1.23 -21.84 19.95
CA ALA A 82 -0.83 -23.14 20.50
C ALA A 82 0.12 -23.92 19.56
N GLU A 83 0.14 -23.59 18.27
CA GLU A 83 1.10 -24.14 17.30
C GLU A 83 2.41 -23.36 17.39
N SER A 84 3.18 -23.65 18.36
CA SER A 84 4.40 -22.98 18.78
C SER A 84 5.56 -23.08 17.76
N THR A 85 5.38 -22.58 16.56
CA THR A 85 6.45 -22.43 15.57
C THR A 85 6.97 -21.00 15.54
N ARG A 86 8.25 -20.80 15.28
CA ARG A 86 8.90 -19.50 15.17
C ARG A 86 10.03 -19.58 14.15
N LEU A 87 10.40 -18.45 13.56
CA LEU A 87 11.64 -18.38 12.81
C LEU A 87 12.83 -18.53 13.76
N SER A 88 13.75 -19.41 13.41
CA SER A 88 15.03 -19.51 14.10
C SER A 88 15.87 -18.28 13.73
N PRO A 89 16.37 -17.51 14.70
CA PRO A 89 17.26 -16.39 14.42
C PRO A 89 18.51 -16.78 13.64
N ALA A 90 18.96 -18.03 13.78
CA ALA A 90 20.18 -18.52 13.14
C ALA A 90 19.98 -19.04 11.73
N SER A 91 18.77 -19.51 11.36
CA SER A 91 18.54 -20.19 10.08
C SER A 91 17.43 -19.59 9.23
N GLY A 92 16.66 -18.63 9.77
CA GLY A 92 15.48 -18.09 9.09
C GLY A 92 14.36 -19.11 8.84
N ARG A 93 14.46 -20.34 9.38
CA ARG A 93 13.48 -21.42 9.16
C ARG A 93 12.51 -21.50 10.32
N LEU A 94 11.27 -21.86 10.00
CA LEU A 94 10.28 -22.19 11.02
C LEU A 94 10.75 -23.39 11.85
N VAL A 95 10.81 -23.20 13.16
CA VAL A 95 11.15 -24.25 14.12
C VAL A 95 10.09 -24.27 15.22
N ALA A 96 9.92 -25.43 15.86
CA ALA A 96 9.08 -25.52 17.03
C ALA A 96 9.57 -24.54 18.10
N ALA A 97 8.70 -23.68 18.60
CA ALA A 97 9.06 -22.71 19.62
C ALA A 97 9.27 -23.41 20.96
N SER A 98 10.36 -23.06 21.62
CA SER A 98 10.58 -23.47 23.03
C SER A 98 9.66 -22.71 23.99
N GLN A 99 9.09 -21.60 23.56
CA GLN A 99 8.15 -20.78 24.33
C GLN A 99 7.01 -20.33 23.41
N PRO A 100 5.75 -20.43 23.87
CA PRO A 100 4.60 -19.98 23.10
C PRO A 100 4.59 -18.45 22.97
N TRP A 101 3.95 -17.96 21.93
CA TRP A 101 3.61 -16.54 21.81
C TRP A 101 2.72 -16.13 22.99
N GLN A 102 3.00 -14.98 23.56
CA GLN A 102 2.21 -14.41 24.64
C GLN A 102 1.34 -13.28 24.12
N GLN A 103 0.08 -13.29 24.53
CA GLN A 103 -0.86 -12.25 24.21
C GLN A 103 -0.95 -11.26 25.38
N THR A 104 -0.92 -9.97 25.09
CA THR A 104 -1.18 -8.92 26.08
C THR A 104 -2.66 -8.81 26.38
N ASP A 105 -3.03 -8.11 27.47
CA ASP A 105 -4.43 -7.82 27.84
C ASP A 105 -5.19 -7.06 26.75
N GLY A 106 -4.49 -6.32 25.89
CA GLY A 106 -5.04 -5.59 24.73
C GLY A 106 -5.18 -6.45 23.45
N GLY A 107 -4.89 -7.76 23.51
CA GLY A 107 -4.99 -8.65 22.35
C GLY A 107 -3.80 -8.63 21.39
N ALA A 108 -2.73 -7.89 21.71
CA ALA A 108 -1.50 -7.91 20.94
C ALA A 108 -0.66 -9.16 21.22
N TRP A 109 0.08 -9.60 20.21
CA TRP A 109 1.08 -10.67 20.34
C TRP A 109 2.47 -10.07 20.53
N THR A 110 3.24 -10.57 21.49
CA THR A 110 4.58 -10.04 21.79
C THR A 110 5.66 -10.79 21.03
N TYR A 111 6.63 -10.03 20.52
CA TYR A 111 7.82 -10.53 19.88
C TYR A 111 9.06 -9.74 20.37
N PRO A 112 10.13 -10.36 20.78
CA PRO A 112 10.31 -11.78 21.04
C PRO A 112 9.43 -12.23 22.23
N TYR A 113 9.22 -13.48 22.36
CA TYR A 113 8.24 -14.13 23.24
C TYR A 113 8.32 -13.70 24.70
N GLY A 114 7.37 -12.86 25.13
CA GLY A 114 7.24 -12.41 26.51
C GLY A 114 7.20 -10.89 26.63
N LYS A 115 6.29 -10.41 27.49
CA LYS A 115 6.02 -8.97 27.70
C LYS A 115 7.28 -8.15 28.07
N ASN A 116 8.29 -8.77 28.67
CA ASN A 116 9.53 -8.15 29.11
C ASN A 116 10.77 -8.67 28.40
N ALA A 117 10.60 -9.43 27.31
CA ALA A 117 11.71 -9.92 26.52
C ALA A 117 12.17 -8.86 25.53
N TRP A 118 13.48 -8.66 25.44
CA TRP A 118 14.13 -7.70 24.54
C TRP A 118 15.02 -8.43 23.56
N TYR A 119 14.97 -8.03 22.31
CA TYR A 119 15.76 -8.59 21.23
C TYR A 119 16.79 -7.59 20.75
N GLY A 120 18.03 -7.99 20.63
CA GLY A 120 19.02 -7.15 19.97
C GLY A 120 20.41 -7.10 20.57
N SER A 121 20.59 -6.94 21.88
CA SER A 121 21.91 -6.61 22.43
C SER A 121 22.98 -7.69 22.26
N SER A 122 22.62 -8.96 22.36
CA SER A 122 23.55 -10.09 22.20
C SER A 122 23.59 -10.64 20.78
N GLN A 123 22.55 -10.43 19.99
CA GLN A 123 22.39 -10.95 18.62
C GLN A 123 22.83 -9.95 17.54
N LEU A 124 22.65 -8.65 17.78
CA LEU A 124 22.93 -7.62 16.78
C LEU A 124 24.26 -6.86 17.05
N GLY A 125 24.83 -6.97 18.26
CA GLY A 125 26.10 -6.33 18.60
C GLY A 125 26.09 -4.79 18.58
N ASN A 126 24.91 -4.16 18.48
CA ASN A 126 24.75 -2.75 18.12
C ASN A 126 24.43 -1.84 19.31
N GLY A 127 24.41 -2.35 20.53
CA GLY A 127 24.15 -1.53 21.72
C GLY A 127 22.72 -1.03 21.89
N TYR A 128 21.75 -1.65 21.21
CA TYR A 128 20.33 -1.35 21.32
C TYR A 128 19.45 -2.62 21.36
N GLU A 129 18.25 -2.47 21.85
CA GLU A 129 17.27 -3.55 22.00
C GLU A 129 15.90 -3.07 21.59
N TYR A 130 15.05 -3.98 21.06
CA TYR A 130 13.66 -3.70 20.78
C TYR A 130 12.72 -4.78 21.32
N ASN A 131 11.46 -4.41 21.46
CA ASN A 131 10.33 -5.30 21.74
C ASN A 131 9.18 -4.93 20.81
N LEU A 132 8.40 -5.90 20.34
CA LEU A 132 7.26 -5.69 19.46
C LEU A 132 5.98 -6.19 20.12
N GLU A 133 4.93 -5.37 19.97
CA GLU A 133 3.54 -5.78 20.14
C GLU A 133 2.87 -5.79 18.77
N VAL A 134 2.33 -6.94 18.37
CA VAL A 134 1.75 -7.14 17.04
C VAL A 134 0.27 -7.47 17.18
N PHE A 135 -0.57 -6.64 16.56
CA PHE A 135 -2.01 -6.84 16.48
C PHE A 135 -2.32 -7.40 15.09
N PRO A 136 -2.88 -8.62 15.02
CA PRO A 136 -3.15 -9.26 13.74
C PRO A 136 -4.23 -8.54 12.94
N ALA A 137 -4.21 -8.73 11.63
CA ALA A 137 -5.32 -8.35 10.76
C ALA A 137 -6.61 -9.06 11.17
N SER A 138 -7.74 -8.40 11.00
CA SER A 138 -9.08 -8.94 11.28
C SER A 138 -9.96 -8.86 10.03
N GLN A 139 -11.16 -9.45 10.08
CA GLN A 139 -12.12 -9.28 9.00
C GLN A 139 -12.51 -7.81 8.77
N ALA A 140 -12.47 -7.00 9.83
CA ALA A 140 -12.77 -5.57 9.76
C ALA A 140 -11.62 -4.72 9.22
N SER A 141 -10.36 -5.18 9.38
CA SER A 141 -9.18 -4.45 8.93
C SER A 141 -8.10 -5.40 8.42
N PRO A 142 -7.65 -5.26 7.17
CA PRO A 142 -6.56 -6.06 6.62
C PRO A 142 -5.18 -5.64 7.14
N LEU A 143 -5.13 -4.62 8.02
CA LEU A 143 -3.89 -4.04 8.52
C LEU A 143 -3.39 -4.83 9.72
N ILE A 144 -2.10 -5.14 9.70
CA ILE A 144 -1.33 -5.61 10.84
C ILE A 144 -0.77 -4.35 11.51
N ARG A 145 -1.07 -4.15 12.78
CA ARG A 145 -0.53 -3.05 13.56
C ARG A 145 0.64 -3.56 14.39
N ILE A 146 1.79 -2.96 14.20
CA ILE A 146 3.02 -3.24 14.93
C ILE A 146 3.32 -2.03 15.81
N VAL A 147 3.48 -2.23 17.11
CA VAL A 147 4.01 -1.24 18.04
C VAL A 147 5.39 -1.73 18.47
N ALA A 148 6.42 -1.06 17.99
CA ALA A 148 7.79 -1.36 18.30
C ALA A 148 8.28 -0.41 19.39
N THR A 149 8.79 -0.97 20.49
CA THR A 149 9.46 -0.21 21.55
C THR A 149 10.97 -0.46 21.42
N GLY A 150 11.74 0.59 21.25
CA GLY A 150 13.20 0.54 21.20
C GLY A 150 13.82 1.20 22.42
N ARG A 151 15.02 0.73 22.79
CA ARG A 151 15.83 1.32 23.86
C ARG A 151 17.32 1.09 23.66
N PRO A 152 18.19 1.89 24.27
CA PRO A 152 19.60 1.50 24.43
C PRO A 152 19.71 0.19 25.23
N ALA A 153 20.68 -0.68 24.85
CA ALA A 153 20.81 -1.99 25.47
C ALA A 153 20.99 -1.90 26.99
N GLY A 154 20.13 -2.63 27.72
CA GLY A 154 20.12 -2.64 29.18
C GLY A 154 19.60 -1.38 29.85
N ASP A 155 19.11 -0.38 29.11
CA ASP A 155 18.52 0.82 29.70
C ASP A 155 17.13 0.49 30.28
N THR A 156 16.93 0.84 31.55
CA THR A 156 15.69 0.58 32.29
C THR A 156 14.85 1.84 32.51
N ASP A 157 15.34 3.01 32.10
CA ASP A 157 14.59 4.27 32.22
C ASP A 157 13.63 4.45 31.03
N ALA A 158 12.34 4.23 31.27
CA ALA A 158 11.32 4.32 30.22
C ALA A 158 11.24 5.71 29.54
N ARG A 159 11.83 6.76 30.13
CA ARG A 159 11.90 8.09 29.52
C ARG A 159 12.84 8.14 28.32
N ASP A 160 13.82 7.25 28.29
CA ASP A 160 14.80 7.12 27.19
C ASP A 160 14.30 6.18 26.07
N TRP A 161 13.16 5.50 26.26
CA TRP A 161 12.56 4.60 25.26
C TRP A 161 11.79 5.39 24.20
N ARG A 162 11.65 4.78 23.01
CA ARG A 162 10.84 5.30 21.91
C ARG A 162 9.91 4.22 21.39
N GLU A 163 8.69 4.63 21.08
CA GLU A 163 7.67 3.75 20.53
C GLU A 163 7.32 4.19 19.11
N LEU A 164 7.32 3.25 18.18
CA LEU A 164 6.98 3.43 16.77
C LEU A 164 5.76 2.57 16.44
N GLU A 165 4.66 3.20 16.04
CA GLU A 165 3.51 2.49 15.50
C GLU A 165 3.63 2.39 14.00
N THR A 166 3.56 1.16 13.48
CA THR A 166 3.61 0.91 12.05
C THR A 166 2.42 0.02 11.64
N LEU A 167 1.68 0.47 10.65
CA LEU A 167 0.61 -0.30 10.02
C LEU A 167 1.13 -0.90 8.72
N VAL A 168 1.06 -2.21 8.62
CA VAL A 168 1.50 -2.95 7.43
C VAL A 168 0.40 -3.87 6.93
N ARG A 169 0.41 -4.16 5.64
CA ARG A 169 -0.43 -5.18 5.02
C ARG A 169 0.28 -5.86 3.86
N PRO A 170 -0.14 -7.03 3.44
CA PRO A 170 0.31 -7.58 2.17
C PRO A 170 0.10 -6.56 1.05
N SER A 171 1.12 -6.36 0.22
CA SER A 171 1.01 -5.49 -0.95
C SER A 171 0.00 -6.06 -1.93
N SER A 172 -0.67 -5.19 -2.65
CA SER A 172 -1.65 -5.56 -3.66
C SER A 172 -1.38 -4.82 -4.96
N VAL A 173 -1.85 -5.35 -6.07
CA VAL A 173 -1.86 -4.59 -7.33
C VAL A 173 -2.73 -3.35 -7.23
N SER A 174 -3.66 -3.30 -6.27
CA SER A 174 -4.44 -2.10 -5.97
C SER A 174 -3.62 -0.95 -5.38
N ASP A 175 -2.35 -1.16 -5.04
CA ASP A 175 -1.43 -0.09 -4.60
C ASP A 175 -0.92 0.78 -5.77
N TYR A 176 -1.22 0.35 -6.98
CA TYR A 176 -0.84 1.01 -8.21
C TYR A 176 -2.08 1.53 -8.94
N GLN A 177 -1.93 2.63 -9.65
CA GLN A 177 -2.95 3.08 -10.57
C GLN A 177 -3.07 2.10 -11.75
N MET A 178 -1.93 1.65 -12.27
CA MET A 178 -1.88 0.72 -13.40
C MET A 178 -0.74 -0.27 -13.22
N VAL A 179 -1.05 -1.56 -13.35
CA VAL A 179 -0.08 -2.66 -13.48
C VAL A 179 -0.38 -3.42 -14.76
N ALA A 180 0.61 -3.71 -15.56
CA ALA A 180 0.43 -4.55 -16.74
C ALA A 180 1.65 -5.46 -17.00
N ASP A 181 1.39 -6.70 -17.44
CA ASP A 181 2.40 -7.56 -18.05
C ASP A 181 2.45 -7.32 -19.57
N ALA A 182 2.36 -6.06 -19.95
CA ALA A 182 2.38 -5.55 -21.33
C ALA A 182 2.97 -4.14 -21.35
N ASN A 183 3.31 -3.66 -22.55
CA ASN A 183 3.72 -2.26 -22.71
C ASN A 183 2.57 -1.32 -22.38
N ILE A 184 2.87 -0.27 -21.63
CA ILE A 184 1.93 0.78 -21.26
C ILE A 184 2.28 2.05 -22.03
N ALA A 185 1.28 2.70 -22.65
CA ALA A 185 1.46 3.96 -23.35
C ALA A 185 0.43 5.00 -22.94
N TYR A 186 0.92 6.15 -22.50
CA TYR A 186 0.11 7.34 -22.23
C TYR A 186 0.53 8.47 -23.17
N GLY A 187 -0.43 9.01 -23.91
CA GLY A 187 -0.22 10.13 -24.81
C GLY A 187 0.01 11.47 -24.08
N SER A 188 0.32 12.51 -24.83
CA SER A 188 0.69 13.84 -24.31
C SER A 188 -0.42 14.55 -23.52
N THR A 189 -1.68 14.17 -23.69
CA THR A 189 -2.83 14.74 -22.96
C THR A 189 -3.16 13.95 -21.69
N ALA A 190 -2.47 12.84 -21.42
CA ALA A 190 -2.75 12.01 -20.27
C ALA A 190 -2.22 12.63 -18.98
N THR A 191 -3.02 12.55 -17.92
CA THR A 191 -2.60 12.88 -16.54
C THR A 191 -2.85 11.66 -15.65
N THR A 192 -1.83 11.23 -14.92
CA THR A 192 -1.87 10.05 -14.07
C THR A 192 -1.56 10.42 -12.61
N TYR A 193 -2.34 9.87 -11.67
CA TYR A 193 -2.27 10.18 -10.24
C TYR A 193 -2.01 8.91 -9.42
N GLY A 194 -0.94 8.24 -9.65
CA GLY A 194 -0.59 7.03 -8.91
C GLY A 194 0.58 6.32 -9.54
N LYS A 195 1.04 5.26 -8.91
CA LYS A 195 2.15 4.44 -9.41
C LYS A 195 1.72 3.68 -10.67
N ILE A 196 2.61 3.61 -11.66
CA ILE A 196 2.42 2.86 -12.89
C ILE A 196 3.53 1.83 -12.99
N TYR A 197 3.19 0.58 -13.31
CA TYR A 197 4.16 -0.50 -13.40
C TYR A 197 3.93 -1.36 -14.66
N ALA A 198 4.93 -1.44 -15.53
CA ALA A 198 5.01 -2.41 -16.61
C ALA A 198 5.97 -3.55 -16.23
N GLY A 199 5.44 -4.75 -16.14
CA GLY A 199 6.07 -5.91 -15.57
C GLY A 199 6.86 -6.77 -16.54
N ILE A 200 7.02 -8.04 -16.15
CA ILE A 200 7.65 -9.09 -16.94
C ILE A 200 6.58 -10.16 -17.17
N ASP A 201 6.31 -10.48 -18.43
CA ASP A 201 5.30 -11.48 -18.79
C ASP A 201 5.76 -12.92 -18.53
N ALA A 202 4.84 -13.88 -18.72
CA ALA A 202 5.11 -15.31 -18.55
C ALA A 202 6.20 -15.87 -19.51
N LYS A 203 6.55 -15.13 -20.56
CA LYS A 203 7.64 -15.46 -21.48
C LYS A 203 8.96 -14.81 -21.09
N ASN A 204 9.02 -14.19 -19.93
CA ASN A 204 10.17 -13.45 -19.42
C ASN A 204 10.54 -12.22 -20.27
N VAL A 205 9.56 -11.60 -20.94
CA VAL A 205 9.74 -10.36 -21.69
C VAL A 205 9.47 -9.18 -20.74
N ALA A 206 10.46 -8.32 -20.57
CA ALA A 206 10.34 -7.10 -19.79
C ALA A 206 9.64 -6.00 -20.60
N HIS A 207 8.58 -5.41 -20.04
CA HIS A 207 7.74 -4.43 -20.69
C HIS A 207 8.11 -2.99 -20.34
N THR A 208 7.78 -2.08 -21.24
CA THR A 208 8.14 -0.65 -21.15
C THR A 208 6.93 0.21 -20.78
N VAL A 209 7.19 1.34 -20.14
CA VAL A 209 6.23 2.44 -20.02
C VAL A 209 6.68 3.59 -20.92
N GLN A 210 5.85 3.95 -21.88
CA GLN A 210 5.94 5.23 -22.59
C GLN A 210 4.92 6.20 -21.98
N HIS A 211 5.36 7.33 -21.50
CA HIS A 211 4.47 8.32 -20.93
C HIS A 211 4.85 9.72 -21.44
N ASP A 212 3.98 10.34 -22.22
CA ASP A 212 4.21 11.64 -22.84
C ASP A 212 3.47 12.80 -22.14
N GLY A 213 2.62 12.50 -21.15
CA GLY A 213 1.80 13.45 -20.41
C GLY A 213 2.38 13.88 -19.06
N VAL A 214 1.51 14.04 -18.06
CA VAL A 214 1.87 14.44 -16.68
C VAL A 214 1.68 13.28 -15.71
N ALA A 215 2.71 12.94 -14.93
CA ALA A 215 2.65 11.91 -13.90
C ALA A 215 2.88 12.50 -12.50
N TYR A 216 1.93 12.25 -11.59
CA TYR A 216 2.00 12.60 -10.17
C TYR A 216 2.39 11.40 -9.29
N GLY A 217 2.67 10.25 -9.85
CA GLY A 217 3.18 9.06 -9.20
C GLY A 217 4.38 8.48 -9.92
N ASP A 218 5.11 7.60 -9.24
CA ASP A 218 6.28 6.96 -9.81
C ASP A 218 5.94 6.06 -11.00
N VAL A 219 6.86 5.99 -11.95
CA VAL A 219 6.72 5.22 -13.19
C VAL A 219 7.79 4.15 -13.24
N TYR A 220 7.37 2.90 -13.23
CA TYR A 220 8.23 1.71 -13.20
C TYR A 220 8.09 0.94 -14.51
N GLY A 221 9.19 0.68 -15.19
CA GLY A 221 9.23 -0.14 -16.41
C GLY A 221 10.36 -1.15 -16.33
N GLU A 222 10.06 -2.43 -16.28
CA GLU A 222 11.08 -3.49 -16.27
C GLU A 222 11.93 -3.45 -17.54
N GLY A 223 11.32 -3.18 -18.71
CA GLY A 223 12.00 -2.99 -19.99
C GLY A 223 12.47 -1.55 -20.24
N GLY A 224 12.10 -0.59 -19.38
CA GLY A 224 12.47 0.81 -19.51
C GLY A 224 11.30 1.78 -19.40
N VAL A 225 11.63 3.05 -19.16
CA VAL A 225 10.67 4.16 -19.14
C VAL A 225 11.10 5.22 -20.16
N SER A 226 10.21 5.55 -21.09
CA SER A 226 10.45 6.52 -22.17
C SER A 226 9.36 7.59 -22.22
N GLY A 227 9.50 8.54 -23.14
CA GLY A 227 8.55 9.62 -23.36
C GLY A 227 8.94 10.94 -22.71
N SER A 228 8.18 11.98 -23.02
CA SER A 228 8.41 13.38 -22.59
C SER A 228 7.68 13.74 -21.31
N THR A 229 7.44 12.79 -20.41
CA THR A 229 6.66 12.95 -19.17
C THR A 229 7.10 14.13 -18.34
N THR A 230 6.16 14.97 -17.95
CA THR A 230 6.36 15.95 -16.88
C THR A 230 6.09 15.28 -15.53
N LEU A 231 7.14 15.04 -14.75
CA LEU A 231 7.03 14.47 -13.40
C LEU A 231 6.67 15.57 -12.40
N ARG A 232 5.74 15.30 -11.50
CA ARG A 232 5.24 16.22 -10.45
C ARG A 232 5.32 15.55 -9.07
N ASN A 233 5.30 16.38 -8.02
CA ASN A 233 5.27 15.94 -6.60
C ASN A 233 6.38 14.94 -6.23
N GLY A 234 7.57 15.11 -6.81
CA GLY A 234 8.71 14.22 -6.53
C GLY A 234 8.64 12.84 -7.20
N ALA A 235 7.68 12.62 -8.10
CA ALA A 235 7.59 11.38 -8.87
C ALA A 235 8.88 11.10 -9.65
N LYS A 236 9.26 9.82 -9.76
CA LYS A 236 10.49 9.35 -10.40
C LYS A 236 10.21 8.29 -11.45
N ARG A 237 11.19 8.08 -12.32
CA ARG A 237 11.22 6.96 -13.27
C ARG A 237 12.19 5.92 -12.77
N TYR A 238 11.78 4.64 -12.85
CA TYR A 238 12.59 3.52 -12.43
C TYR A 238 12.63 2.45 -13.53
N SER A 239 13.83 1.96 -13.83
CA SER A 239 14.04 0.83 -14.74
C SER A 239 15.23 0.01 -14.26
N LEU A 240 15.58 -1.06 -14.96
CA LEU A 240 16.78 -1.85 -14.64
C LEU A 240 18.08 -1.07 -14.93
N THR A 241 18.02 -0.02 -15.75
CA THR A 241 19.19 0.75 -16.21
C THR A 241 19.30 2.16 -15.62
N THR A 242 18.30 2.62 -14.87
CA THR A 242 18.34 3.92 -14.18
C THR A 242 18.99 3.80 -12.81
N ALA A 243 19.45 4.92 -12.23
CA ALA A 243 19.93 4.97 -10.86
C ALA A 243 19.07 5.99 -10.06
N PRO A 244 18.39 5.59 -8.96
CA PRO A 244 18.29 4.23 -8.43
C PRO A 244 17.55 3.28 -9.39
N THR A 245 17.88 1.99 -9.34
CA THR A 245 17.24 0.98 -10.19
C THR A 245 15.84 0.62 -9.67
N ILE A 246 15.04 -0.01 -10.51
CA ILE A 246 13.74 -0.54 -10.08
C ILE A 246 13.88 -1.54 -8.93
N ARG A 247 15.00 -2.29 -8.85
CA ARG A 247 15.25 -3.28 -7.78
C ARG A 247 15.56 -2.66 -6.43
N ASP A 248 15.98 -1.40 -6.39
CA ASP A 248 16.17 -0.68 -5.12
C ASP A 248 14.83 -0.34 -4.44
N VAL A 249 13.72 -0.36 -5.20
CA VAL A 249 12.36 -0.01 -4.72
C VAL A 249 11.39 -1.19 -4.78
N ILE A 250 11.52 -2.04 -5.80
CA ILE A 250 10.70 -3.24 -6.01
C ILE A 250 11.64 -4.44 -6.17
N ARG A 251 11.82 -5.19 -5.09
CA ARG A 251 12.79 -6.31 -5.06
C ARG A 251 12.42 -7.41 -6.05
N ASN A 252 11.14 -7.82 -6.05
CA ASN A 252 10.62 -8.87 -6.91
C ASN A 252 9.68 -8.28 -7.97
N PRO A 253 9.78 -8.70 -9.25
CA PRO A 253 8.82 -8.30 -10.26
C PRO A 253 7.39 -8.67 -9.87
N ILE A 254 6.45 -7.74 -10.12
CA ILE A 254 5.04 -8.04 -10.02
C ILE A 254 4.69 -8.93 -11.22
N SER A 255 4.09 -10.08 -10.95
CA SER A 255 3.68 -11.03 -11.99
C SER A 255 2.26 -11.51 -11.74
N PHE A 256 1.47 -11.57 -12.81
CA PHE A 256 0.09 -12.08 -12.76
C PHE A 256 0.01 -13.57 -12.40
N ASN A 257 1.12 -14.32 -12.53
CA ASN A 257 1.20 -15.72 -12.13
C ASN A 257 1.40 -15.93 -10.62
N ASN A 258 1.70 -14.87 -9.85
CA ASN A 258 2.12 -14.94 -8.46
C ASN A 258 1.15 -14.25 -7.49
N PHE A 259 -0.13 -14.16 -7.82
CA PHE A 259 -1.12 -13.64 -6.88
C PHE A 259 -1.46 -14.67 -5.79
N LEU A 260 -1.52 -14.20 -4.53
CA LEU A 260 -1.85 -15.05 -3.38
C LEU A 260 -3.34 -15.38 -3.32
N VAL A 261 -4.21 -14.48 -3.75
CA VAL A 261 -5.65 -14.68 -3.81
C VAL A 261 -6.05 -14.88 -5.26
N SER A 262 -6.73 -15.97 -5.53
CA SER A 262 -7.18 -16.36 -6.86
C SER A 262 -8.71 -16.29 -6.97
N LEU A 263 -9.26 -16.47 -8.17
CA LEU A 263 -10.69 -16.65 -8.36
C LEU A 263 -11.24 -17.87 -7.61
N VAL A 264 -10.41 -18.89 -7.36
CA VAL A 264 -10.81 -20.07 -6.58
C VAL A 264 -11.07 -19.66 -5.13
N ASP A 265 -10.26 -18.79 -4.56
CA ASP A 265 -10.44 -18.30 -3.19
C ASP A 265 -11.69 -17.41 -3.09
N ILE A 266 -11.94 -16.55 -4.09
CA ILE A 266 -13.17 -15.74 -4.16
C ILE A 266 -14.41 -16.65 -4.25
N ARG A 267 -14.36 -17.69 -5.09
CA ARG A 267 -15.45 -18.68 -5.22
C ARG A 267 -15.69 -19.42 -3.92
N SER A 268 -14.63 -19.84 -3.25
CA SER A 268 -14.71 -20.54 -1.96
C SER A 268 -15.34 -19.64 -0.89
N ALA A 269 -14.89 -18.38 -0.79
CA ALA A 269 -15.43 -17.40 0.14
C ALA A 269 -16.90 -17.07 -0.17
N ALA A 270 -17.26 -16.93 -1.45
CA ALA A 270 -18.63 -16.73 -1.89
C ALA A 270 -19.54 -17.91 -1.48
N GLY A 271 -19.04 -19.14 -1.64
CA GLY A 271 -19.77 -20.35 -1.20
C GLY A 271 -19.89 -20.48 0.32
N ALA A 272 -18.99 -19.89 1.10
CA ALA A 272 -18.97 -19.95 2.56
C ALA A 272 -19.79 -18.84 3.27
N GLY A 273 -20.56 -18.05 2.56
CA GLY A 273 -21.39 -16.98 3.14
C GLY A 273 -21.46 -15.71 2.29
N GLY A 274 -21.04 -15.83 1.02
CA GLY A 274 -21.17 -14.80 0.00
C GLY A 274 -22.34 -15.04 -0.94
N LEU A 275 -22.18 -14.57 -2.19
CA LEU A 275 -23.13 -14.77 -3.28
C LEU A 275 -22.45 -15.55 -4.42
N VAL A 276 -23.08 -16.62 -4.87
CA VAL A 276 -22.62 -17.42 -6.03
C VAL A 276 -23.71 -17.45 -7.09
N GLU A 277 -23.38 -17.00 -8.30
CA GLU A 277 -24.21 -17.12 -9.49
C GLU A 277 -23.44 -17.94 -10.55
N ASP A 278 -23.79 -19.21 -10.70
CA ASP A 278 -23.11 -20.15 -11.58
C ASP A 278 -24.10 -21.03 -12.33
N ASN A 279 -24.85 -20.42 -13.26
CA ASN A 279 -25.82 -21.13 -14.10
C ASN A 279 -25.42 -21.06 -15.57
N ALA A 280 -24.94 -22.17 -16.11
CA ALA A 280 -24.47 -22.28 -17.49
C ALA A 280 -25.55 -21.99 -18.58
N ALA A 281 -26.84 -21.97 -18.22
CA ALA A 281 -27.91 -21.61 -19.14
C ALA A 281 -28.09 -20.10 -19.31
N VAL A 282 -27.37 -19.29 -18.55
CA VAL A 282 -27.40 -17.82 -18.57
C VAL A 282 -26.21 -17.30 -19.36
N ASP A 283 -26.43 -16.37 -20.30
CA ASP A 283 -25.32 -15.79 -21.09
C ASP A 283 -24.50 -14.76 -20.30
N ALA A 284 -25.15 -14.04 -19.37
CA ALA A 284 -24.51 -13.09 -18.48
C ALA A 284 -25.38 -12.81 -17.24
N TRP A 285 -24.75 -12.32 -16.19
CA TRP A 285 -25.45 -11.78 -15.02
C TRP A 285 -25.29 -10.27 -14.97
N TRP A 286 -26.33 -9.57 -14.51
CA TRP A 286 -26.24 -8.12 -14.25
C TRP A 286 -26.39 -7.86 -12.76
N LEU A 287 -25.35 -7.30 -12.17
CA LEU A 287 -25.30 -6.85 -10.77
C LEU A 287 -25.45 -5.33 -10.72
N THR A 288 -26.54 -4.85 -10.12
CA THR A 288 -26.74 -3.42 -9.90
C THR A 288 -26.66 -3.13 -8.41
N PHE A 289 -25.60 -2.48 -7.98
CA PHE A 289 -25.40 -2.07 -6.60
C PHE A 289 -26.30 -0.93 -6.22
N GLN A 290 -26.84 -0.96 -4.99
CA GLN A 290 -27.79 0.01 -4.47
C GLN A 290 -27.20 0.76 -3.27
N PRO A 291 -27.48 2.07 -3.12
CA PRO A 291 -26.93 2.88 -2.02
C PRO A 291 -27.42 2.47 -0.62
N ASN A 292 -28.40 1.57 -0.53
CA ASN A 292 -28.90 0.99 0.71
C ASN A 292 -28.15 -0.26 1.18
N GLY A 293 -27.03 -0.64 0.53
CA GLY A 293 -26.27 -1.85 0.89
C GLY A 293 -26.86 -3.14 0.29
N GLN A 294 -27.63 -3.04 -0.76
CA GLN A 294 -28.17 -4.17 -1.53
C GLN A 294 -27.52 -4.27 -2.90
N VAL A 295 -27.62 -5.44 -3.51
CA VAL A 295 -27.30 -5.70 -4.91
C VAL A 295 -28.51 -6.33 -5.59
N THR A 296 -28.90 -5.80 -6.74
CA THR A 296 -29.94 -6.41 -7.58
C THR A 296 -29.27 -7.32 -8.58
N VAL A 297 -29.74 -8.56 -8.66
CA VAL A 297 -29.21 -9.60 -9.54
C VAL A 297 -30.23 -9.92 -10.63
N GLN A 298 -29.78 -9.97 -11.87
CA GLN A 298 -30.60 -10.32 -13.04
C GLN A 298 -29.87 -11.31 -13.94
N SER A 299 -30.55 -12.37 -14.34
CA SER A 299 -30.04 -13.23 -15.41
C SER A 299 -30.31 -12.58 -16.78
N CYS A 300 -29.34 -12.64 -17.68
CA CYS A 300 -29.42 -11.98 -18.99
C CYS A 300 -29.09 -12.96 -20.12
N THR A 301 -29.74 -12.75 -21.27
CA THR A 301 -29.46 -13.47 -22.52
C THR A 301 -28.96 -12.50 -23.59
N LYS A 302 -28.17 -13.01 -24.51
CA LYS A 302 -27.66 -12.24 -25.66
C LYS A 302 -28.81 -11.69 -26.49
N ASN A 303 -28.78 -10.41 -26.78
CA ASN A 303 -29.77 -9.77 -27.64
C ASN A 303 -29.43 -10.06 -29.11
N ALA A 304 -30.35 -10.73 -29.81
CA ALA A 304 -30.19 -11.18 -31.21
C ALA A 304 -28.87 -11.97 -31.44
N GLY A 305 -28.44 -12.76 -30.44
CA GLY A 305 -27.24 -13.57 -30.53
C GLY A 305 -25.90 -12.80 -30.54
N LYS A 306 -25.93 -11.48 -30.37
CA LYS A 306 -24.71 -10.62 -30.35
C LYS A 306 -23.97 -10.69 -29.03
N PRO A 307 -22.63 -10.50 -29.02
CA PRO A 307 -21.83 -10.45 -27.79
C PRO A 307 -22.35 -9.40 -26.81
N ILE A 308 -22.14 -9.64 -25.49
CA ILE A 308 -22.59 -8.73 -24.42
C ILE A 308 -21.96 -7.33 -24.57
N GLY A 309 -20.74 -7.22 -25.00
CA GLY A 309 -20.07 -5.91 -25.22
C GLY A 309 -20.59 -5.15 -26.43
N ASP A 310 -21.14 -5.86 -27.44
CA ASP A 310 -21.68 -5.27 -28.65
C ASP A 310 -23.09 -4.69 -28.42
N ARG A 311 -24.00 -5.50 -27.88
CA ARG A 311 -25.40 -5.14 -27.74
C ARG A 311 -25.91 -5.30 -26.32
N LEU A 312 -26.74 -4.34 -25.87
CA LEU A 312 -27.38 -4.41 -24.57
C LEU A 312 -28.17 -5.72 -24.46
N PRO A 313 -27.87 -6.60 -23.49
CA PRO A 313 -28.58 -7.87 -23.35
C PRO A 313 -30.02 -7.69 -22.90
N VAL A 314 -30.80 -8.77 -23.06
CA VAL A 314 -32.17 -8.85 -22.55
C VAL A 314 -32.13 -9.53 -21.18
N CYS A 315 -32.54 -8.83 -20.14
CA CYS A 315 -32.49 -9.34 -18.78
C CYS A 315 -33.86 -9.64 -18.19
N GLY A 316 -33.88 -10.63 -17.31
CA GLY A 316 -35.04 -11.02 -16.54
C GLY A 316 -35.40 -10.04 -15.42
N ALA A 317 -36.38 -10.41 -14.60
CA ALA A 317 -36.77 -9.60 -13.45
C ALA A 317 -35.66 -9.42 -12.45
N PRO A 318 -35.47 -8.23 -11.87
CA PRO A 318 -34.47 -7.97 -10.86
C PRO A 318 -34.81 -8.65 -9.53
N SER A 319 -33.82 -9.29 -8.92
CA SER A 319 -33.91 -9.89 -7.58
C SER A 319 -33.01 -9.13 -6.61
N PRO A 320 -33.54 -8.37 -5.64
CA PRO A 320 -32.73 -7.65 -4.66
C PRO A 320 -32.19 -8.61 -3.58
N LEU A 321 -30.91 -8.53 -3.29
CA LEU A 321 -30.21 -9.27 -2.26
C LEU A 321 -29.40 -8.31 -1.40
N ASN A 322 -29.17 -8.63 -0.14
CA ASN A 322 -28.22 -7.88 0.68
C ASN A 322 -26.79 -8.17 0.21
N LEU A 323 -25.92 -7.17 0.26
CA LEU A 323 -24.50 -7.42 0.05
C LEU A 323 -24.00 -8.45 1.08
N PRO A 324 -23.21 -9.45 0.65
CA PRO A 324 -22.71 -10.47 1.56
C PRO A 324 -21.76 -9.84 2.61
N ALA A 325 -21.95 -10.24 3.87
CA ALA A 325 -21.16 -9.70 4.99
C ALA A 325 -19.65 -9.98 4.86
N ASN A 326 -19.28 -11.10 4.20
CA ASN A 326 -17.88 -11.42 3.91
C ASN A 326 -17.33 -10.72 2.65
N GLY A 327 -18.17 -9.95 1.94
CA GLY A 327 -17.78 -9.18 0.77
C GLY A 327 -17.41 -9.99 -0.48
N ALA A 328 -17.75 -11.28 -0.55
CA ALA A 328 -17.41 -12.12 -1.70
C ALA A 328 -18.61 -12.38 -2.61
N ILE A 329 -18.49 -12.05 -3.89
CA ILE A 329 -19.43 -12.41 -4.96
C ILE A 329 -18.66 -13.15 -6.04
N TYR A 330 -19.14 -14.32 -6.45
CA TYR A 330 -18.57 -15.08 -7.55
C TYR A 330 -19.61 -15.34 -8.62
N VAL A 331 -19.22 -15.13 -9.89
CA VAL A 331 -20.06 -15.34 -11.06
C VAL A 331 -19.34 -16.27 -12.03
N GLY A 332 -19.98 -17.38 -12.41
CA GLY A 332 -19.40 -18.38 -13.35
C GLY A 332 -19.43 -17.94 -14.82
N GLN A 333 -20.22 -16.90 -15.16
CA GLN A 333 -20.43 -16.39 -16.52
C GLN A 333 -19.96 -14.92 -16.61
N PRO A 334 -20.00 -14.30 -17.81
CA PRO A 334 -19.82 -12.87 -17.95
C PRO A 334 -20.74 -12.09 -17.00
N VAL A 335 -20.21 -11.03 -16.39
CA VAL A 335 -21.00 -10.20 -15.46
C VAL A 335 -20.96 -8.74 -15.86
N ILE A 336 -22.14 -8.11 -15.87
CA ILE A 336 -22.32 -6.68 -16.04
C ILE A 336 -22.44 -6.07 -14.65
N VAL A 337 -21.75 -4.97 -14.41
CA VAL A 337 -21.76 -4.27 -13.11
C VAL A 337 -22.12 -2.81 -13.27
N SER A 338 -22.95 -2.29 -12.34
CA SER A 338 -23.39 -0.90 -12.34
C SER A 338 -23.90 -0.48 -10.96
N GLY A 339 -24.12 0.81 -10.75
CA GLY A 339 -24.82 1.36 -9.57
C GLY A 339 -23.91 1.94 -8.51
N THR A 340 -24.42 2.04 -7.28
CA THR A 340 -23.72 2.65 -6.14
C THR A 340 -23.47 1.62 -5.05
N VAL A 341 -22.21 1.33 -4.80
CA VAL A 341 -21.78 0.41 -3.74
C VAL A 341 -21.90 1.12 -2.40
N ASN A 342 -22.50 0.44 -1.43
CA ASN A 342 -22.50 0.82 -0.02
C ASN A 342 -22.03 -0.40 0.78
N GLY A 343 -20.75 -0.43 1.10
CA GLY A 343 -20.05 -1.52 1.75
C GLY A 343 -18.78 -1.93 1.01
N ARG A 344 -18.21 -3.06 1.40
CA ARG A 344 -16.94 -3.59 0.88
C ARG A 344 -17.18 -4.91 0.18
N VAL A 345 -16.90 -4.98 -1.12
CA VAL A 345 -17.21 -6.16 -1.93
C VAL A 345 -16.21 -6.39 -3.04
N THR A 346 -15.94 -7.67 -3.35
CA THR A 346 -15.23 -8.09 -4.56
C THR A 346 -16.12 -9.01 -5.39
N VAL A 347 -16.22 -8.70 -6.67
CA VAL A 347 -16.88 -9.52 -7.68
C VAL A 347 -15.82 -10.27 -8.48
N GLY A 348 -15.77 -11.59 -8.34
CA GLY A 348 -14.97 -12.49 -9.18
C GLY A 348 -15.82 -13.06 -10.31
N SER A 349 -15.33 -13.01 -11.55
CA SER A 349 -15.97 -13.64 -12.71
C SER A 349 -15.04 -14.66 -13.36
N ALA A 350 -15.56 -15.85 -13.65
CA ALA A 350 -14.83 -16.85 -14.45
C ALA A 350 -14.69 -16.47 -15.93
N ALA A 351 -15.27 -15.35 -16.34
CA ALA A 351 -15.24 -14.82 -17.70
C ALA A 351 -14.90 -13.32 -17.69
N ASP A 352 -15.49 -12.55 -18.60
CA ASP A 352 -15.31 -11.09 -18.65
C ASP A 352 -16.21 -10.35 -17.66
N ILE A 353 -15.75 -9.17 -17.24
CA ILE A 353 -16.56 -8.21 -16.48
C ILE A 353 -16.83 -6.99 -17.37
N TYR A 354 -18.11 -6.57 -17.41
CA TYR A 354 -18.58 -5.44 -18.19
C TYR A 354 -19.08 -4.32 -17.28
N PRO A 355 -18.29 -3.26 -17.05
CA PRO A 355 -18.82 -2.03 -16.46
C PRO A 355 -19.85 -1.41 -17.41
N GLY A 356 -21.14 -1.70 -17.18
CA GLY A 356 -22.24 -1.35 -18.09
C GLY A 356 -22.83 0.04 -17.88
N ASN A 357 -22.57 0.63 -16.72
CA ASN A 357 -23.02 1.98 -16.36
C ASN A 357 -22.10 2.54 -15.26
N THR A 358 -22.37 3.75 -14.81
CA THR A 358 -21.67 4.38 -13.69
C THR A 358 -21.60 3.45 -12.48
N LEU A 359 -20.40 3.37 -11.88
CA LEU A 359 -20.11 2.74 -10.61
C LEU A 359 -19.61 3.80 -9.65
N ALA A 360 -20.28 3.93 -8.51
CA ALA A 360 -19.95 4.93 -7.49
C ALA A 360 -19.88 4.28 -6.11
N TYR A 361 -19.36 4.99 -5.14
CA TYR A 361 -19.41 4.65 -3.73
C TYR A 361 -20.38 5.57 -3.02
N ALA A 362 -21.19 5.03 -2.12
CA ALA A 362 -22.10 5.82 -1.29
C ALA A 362 -21.29 6.65 -0.29
N GLN A 363 -20.23 6.06 0.27
CA GLN A 363 -19.33 6.69 1.21
C GLN A 363 -17.88 6.50 0.74
N PRO A 364 -17.34 7.43 -0.08
CA PRO A 364 -15.93 7.37 -0.52
C PRO A 364 -14.97 7.39 0.67
N GLY A 365 -14.07 6.40 0.73
CA GLY A 365 -13.14 6.19 1.85
C GLY A 365 -13.53 5.00 2.74
N ASP A 366 -14.80 4.65 2.82
CA ASP A 366 -15.30 3.49 3.58
C ASP A 366 -15.76 2.35 2.65
N ASP A 367 -16.38 2.70 1.52
CA ASP A 367 -16.84 1.73 0.54
C ASP A 367 -15.75 1.37 -0.46
N VAL A 368 -15.74 0.11 -0.90
CA VAL A 368 -14.78 -0.34 -1.90
C VAL A 368 -15.33 -1.48 -2.75
N LEU A 369 -15.04 -1.44 -4.05
CA LEU A 369 -15.37 -2.47 -5.03
C LEU A 369 -14.10 -3.05 -5.65
N GLY A 370 -13.94 -4.37 -5.57
CA GLY A 370 -12.99 -5.15 -6.35
C GLY A 370 -13.69 -5.83 -7.53
N LEU A 371 -13.08 -5.80 -8.71
CA LEU A 371 -13.53 -6.50 -9.90
C LEU A 371 -12.40 -7.41 -10.39
N VAL A 372 -12.59 -8.73 -10.32
CA VAL A 372 -11.57 -9.72 -10.68
C VAL A 372 -12.11 -10.59 -11.81
N ALA A 373 -11.72 -10.28 -13.05
CA ALA A 373 -12.08 -11.03 -14.24
C ALA A 373 -11.03 -12.11 -14.55
N SER A 374 -11.47 -13.32 -14.84
CA SER A 374 -10.57 -14.37 -15.39
C SER A 374 -9.97 -13.93 -16.73
N HIS A 375 -10.77 -13.28 -17.57
CA HIS A 375 -10.30 -12.78 -18.88
C HIS A 375 -10.15 -11.26 -18.85
N SER A 376 -11.13 -10.52 -19.36
CA SER A 376 -11.03 -9.08 -19.60
C SER A 376 -12.02 -8.27 -18.78
N VAL A 377 -11.70 -7.00 -18.55
CA VAL A 377 -12.66 -5.99 -18.12
C VAL A 377 -12.94 -5.08 -19.32
N ILE A 378 -14.18 -5.11 -19.83
CA ILE A 378 -14.54 -4.54 -21.12
C ILE A 378 -15.69 -3.54 -20.95
N VAL A 379 -15.45 -2.26 -21.24
CA VAL A 379 -16.53 -1.28 -21.34
C VAL A 379 -17.30 -1.54 -22.63
N PRO A 380 -18.62 -1.87 -22.53
CA PRO A 380 -19.42 -2.20 -23.71
C PRO A 380 -19.67 -0.94 -24.56
N GLN A 381 -19.92 -1.12 -25.87
CA GLN A 381 -20.18 0.03 -26.76
C GLN A 381 -21.55 0.70 -26.53
N TRP A 382 -22.46 0.04 -25.82
CA TRP A 382 -23.74 0.59 -25.38
C TRP A 382 -23.66 1.30 -24.01
N ALA A 383 -22.46 1.45 -23.42
CA ALA A 383 -22.27 2.22 -22.20
C ALA A 383 -22.75 3.68 -22.37
N PRO A 384 -23.12 4.38 -21.29
CA PRO A 384 -23.49 5.78 -21.35
C PRO A 384 -22.43 6.66 -21.99
N SER A 385 -22.84 7.69 -22.73
CA SER A 385 -21.93 8.63 -23.38
C SER A 385 -20.96 9.30 -22.41
N THR A 386 -21.40 9.57 -21.19
CA THR A 386 -20.56 9.99 -20.07
C THR A 386 -20.64 8.97 -18.98
N MET A 387 -19.51 8.42 -18.59
CA MET A 387 -19.41 7.34 -17.62
C MET A 387 -18.36 7.67 -16.55
N SER A 388 -18.73 7.44 -15.31
CA SER A 388 -17.82 7.50 -14.18
C SER A 388 -17.81 6.12 -13.50
N TRP A 389 -16.64 5.57 -13.25
CA TRP A 389 -16.57 4.33 -12.52
C TRP A 389 -15.46 4.34 -11.48
N ARG A 390 -15.75 3.76 -10.29
CA ARG A 390 -14.83 3.65 -9.18
C ARG A 390 -14.70 2.19 -8.76
N ALA A 391 -13.49 1.61 -8.89
CA ALA A 391 -13.18 0.23 -8.49
C ALA A 391 -11.68 -0.05 -8.52
N ALA A 392 -11.24 -1.10 -7.80
CA ALA A 392 -10.00 -1.80 -8.10
C ALA A 392 -10.30 -2.94 -9.09
N THR A 393 -9.61 -3.02 -10.23
CA THR A 393 -9.93 -3.96 -11.29
C THR A 393 -8.75 -4.83 -11.69
N ILE A 394 -9.00 -6.12 -11.96
CA ILE A 394 -8.01 -7.06 -12.51
C ILE A 394 -8.60 -7.80 -13.71
N ALA A 395 -7.84 -7.81 -14.82
CA ALA A 395 -8.03 -8.69 -15.97
C ALA A 395 -6.88 -9.73 -15.98
N GLN A 396 -7.13 -10.95 -15.46
CA GLN A 396 -6.06 -11.90 -15.12
C GLN A 396 -5.34 -12.48 -16.35
N SER A 397 -6.05 -12.76 -17.44
CA SER A 397 -5.47 -13.29 -18.69
C SER A 397 -5.80 -12.46 -19.92
N GLY A 398 -6.52 -11.36 -19.74
CA GLY A 398 -7.00 -10.51 -20.81
C GLY A 398 -6.57 -9.05 -20.65
N THR A 399 -7.46 -8.16 -21.07
CA THR A 399 -7.19 -6.73 -21.20
C THR A 399 -8.22 -5.88 -20.46
N PHE A 400 -7.81 -4.67 -20.11
CA PHE A 400 -8.68 -3.60 -19.64
C PHE A 400 -9.00 -2.68 -20.82
N ARG A 401 -10.16 -2.83 -21.45
CA ARG A 401 -10.43 -2.20 -22.74
C ARG A 401 -11.87 -1.77 -22.95
N SER A 402 -12.10 -0.93 -23.95
CA SER A 402 -13.40 -0.74 -24.57
C SER A 402 -13.69 -1.89 -25.55
N TYR A 403 -14.95 -2.23 -25.71
CA TYR A 403 -15.38 -3.17 -26.78
C TYR A 403 -14.87 -2.70 -28.15
N GLY A 404 -14.44 -3.61 -28.98
CA GLY A 404 -13.89 -3.32 -30.30
C GLY A 404 -12.38 -3.06 -30.35
N PHE A 405 -11.69 -3.05 -29.20
CA PHE A 405 -10.22 -2.95 -29.15
C PHE A 405 -9.60 -4.23 -28.59
N ASP A 406 -8.46 -4.62 -29.14
CA ASP A 406 -7.68 -5.79 -28.72
C ASP A 406 -6.61 -5.46 -27.67
N GLY A 407 -6.58 -4.24 -27.16
CA GLY A 407 -5.52 -3.73 -26.29
C GLY A 407 -4.34 -3.11 -27.05
N GLN A 408 -4.27 -3.28 -28.37
CA GLN A 408 -3.22 -2.75 -29.25
C GLN A 408 -3.70 -1.64 -30.18
N LEU A 409 -4.85 -1.04 -29.93
CA LEU A 409 -5.54 -0.04 -30.74
C LEU A 409 -6.09 -0.59 -32.07
N ASN A 410 -6.11 -1.89 -32.26
CA ASN A 410 -6.71 -2.50 -33.44
C ASN A 410 -8.19 -2.76 -33.23
N GLN A 411 -9.00 -2.49 -34.25
CA GLN A 411 -10.40 -2.84 -34.28
C GLN A 411 -10.53 -4.31 -34.70
N THR A 412 -11.01 -5.15 -33.76
CA THR A 412 -11.16 -6.60 -34.01
C THR A 412 -12.61 -7.04 -34.16
N GLU A 413 -13.55 -6.17 -33.78
CA GLU A 413 -14.97 -6.50 -33.76
C GLU A 413 -15.71 -5.89 -34.96
N PRO A 414 -16.44 -6.68 -35.76
CA PRO A 414 -17.05 -6.21 -37.01
C PRO A 414 -18.15 -5.16 -36.82
N ASP A 415 -18.81 -5.12 -35.68
CA ASP A 415 -19.92 -4.19 -35.38
C ASP A 415 -19.48 -2.98 -34.55
N TYR A 416 -18.18 -2.69 -34.49
CA TYR A 416 -17.65 -1.59 -33.71
C TYR A 416 -18.10 -0.22 -34.23
N VAL A 417 -18.63 0.61 -33.34
CA VAL A 417 -19.24 1.91 -33.69
C VAL A 417 -18.22 3.04 -33.96
N GLY A 418 -16.94 2.84 -33.74
CA GLY A 418 -15.87 3.80 -34.04
C GLY A 418 -15.21 4.46 -32.82
N ASN A 419 -13.99 4.96 -32.99
CA ASN A 419 -13.24 5.67 -31.98
C ASN A 419 -13.94 6.96 -31.55
N GLY A 420 -13.87 7.29 -30.25
CA GLY A 420 -14.41 8.54 -29.73
C GLY A 420 -15.93 8.68 -29.87
N LYS A 421 -16.66 7.57 -29.96
CA LYS A 421 -18.13 7.58 -30.09
C LYS A 421 -18.81 8.06 -28.82
N LEU A 422 -18.24 7.77 -27.66
CA LEU A 422 -18.70 8.24 -26.35
C LEU A 422 -17.92 9.48 -25.93
N SER A 423 -18.54 10.37 -25.16
CA SER A 423 -17.93 11.65 -24.81
C SER A 423 -16.81 11.53 -23.80
N SER A 424 -17.07 11.04 -22.61
CA SER A 424 -16.09 11.07 -21.54
C SER A 424 -16.18 9.88 -20.59
N MET A 425 -15.02 9.47 -20.09
CA MET A 425 -14.87 8.48 -19.04
C MET A 425 -13.98 9.04 -17.92
N THR A 426 -14.46 8.90 -16.70
CA THR A 426 -13.63 9.11 -15.49
C THR A 426 -13.51 7.79 -14.75
N PHE A 427 -12.31 7.28 -14.65
CA PHE A 427 -11.97 6.11 -13.86
C PHE A 427 -11.24 6.52 -12.58
N THR A 428 -11.74 6.12 -11.43
CA THR A 428 -11.08 6.33 -10.13
C THR A 428 -10.83 4.98 -9.47
N GLY A 429 -9.56 4.63 -9.26
CA GLY A 429 -9.22 3.34 -8.67
C GLY A 429 -7.87 2.81 -9.10
N SER A 430 -7.77 1.50 -9.22
CA SER A 430 -6.60 0.79 -9.71
C SER A 430 -6.95 -0.18 -10.82
N THR A 431 -6.01 -0.42 -11.72
CA THR A 431 -6.16 -1.38 -12.81
C THR A 431 -4.95 -2.29 -12.90
N ALA A 432 -5.18 -3.58 -12.91
CA ALA A 432 -4.16 -4.57 -13.23
C ALA A 432 -4.63 -5.40 -14.44
N THR A 433 -3.75 -5.58 -15.44
CA THR A 433 -4.13 -6.25 -16.68
C THR A 433 -2.96 -7.03 -17.28
N TYR A 434 -3.21 -8.27 -17.70
CA TYR A 434 -2.21 -9.10 -18.35
C TYR A 434 -1.82 -8.53 -19.71
N GLY A 435 -2.77 -8.17 -20.56
CA GLY A 435 -2.58 -7.81 -21.97
C GLY A 435 -2.58 -6.30 -22.26
N GLY A 436 -2.45 -5.44 -21.25
CA GLY A 436 -2.55 -3.99 -21.45
C GLY A 436 -3.97 -3.50 -21.59
N GLY A 437 -4.19 -2.34 -22.20
CA GLY A 437 -5.53 -1.76 -22.28
C GLY A 437 -5.68 -0.60 -23.25
N SER A 438 -6.91 -0.39 -23.74
CA SER A 438 -7.28 0.75 -24.55
C SER A 438 -8.74 1.15 -24.31
N MET A 439 -8.97 2.41 -24.00
CA MET A 439 -10.30 3.01 -23.80
C MET A 439 -10.68 3.94 -24.98
N GLY A 440 -10.35 3.54 -26.22
CA GLY A 440 -10.53 4.33 -27.43
C GLY A 440 -11.96 4.71 -27.76
N LEU A 441 -12.95 4.04 -27.16
CA LEU A 441 -14.38 4.37 -27.35
C LEU A 441 -14.74 5.79 -26.82
N PHE A 442 -14.01 6.32 -25.84
CA PHE A 442 -14.24 7.64 -25.28
C PHE A 442 -13.32 8.71 -25.87
N GLN A 443 -13.88 9.91 -26.12
CA GLN A 443 -13.10 11.07 -26.57
C GLN A 443 -12.16 11.58 -25.47
N THR A 444 -12.71 11.76 -24.26
CA THR A 444 -11.95 12.24 -23.10
C THR A 444 -11.87 11.13 -22.04
N ARG A 445 -10.68 10.94 -21.47
CA ARG A 445 -10.41 9.91 -20.48
C ARG A 445 -9.60 10.49 -19.34
N THR A 446 -10.12 10.34 -18.12
CA THR A 446 -9.44 10.75 -16.89
C THR A 446 -9.22 9.51 -16.03
N TYR A 447 -7.97 9.30 -15.61
CA TYR A 447 -7.58 8.22 -14.73
C TYR A 447 -7.08 8.78 -13.42
N GLN A 448 -7.73 8.42 -12.32
CA GLN A 448 -7.39 8.84 -10.98
C GLN A 448 -7.11 7.61 -10.10
N TYR A 449 -6.07 7.66 -9.31
CA TYR A 449 -5.84 6.65 -8.30
C TYR A 449 -6.74 6.92 -7.09
N ASP A 450 -7.40 5.89 -6.58
CA ASP A 450 -8.14 5.97 -5.33
C ASP A 450 -7.21 5.68 -4.16
N THR A 451 -6.77 6.72 -3.45
CA THR A 451 -5.83 6.60 -2.34
C THR A 451 -6.39 5.82 -1.14
N SER A 452 -7.72 5.66 -1.04
CA SER A 452 -8.33 4.83 -0.01
C SER A 452 -7.95 3.35 -0.13
N LEU A 453 -7.59 2.88 -1.34
CA LEU A 453 -7.11 1.52 -1.58
C LEU A 453 -5.81 1.19 -0.84
N LEU A 454 -5.00 2.19 -0.47
CA LEU A 454 -3.80 1.99 0.35
C LEU A 454 -4.15 1.53 1.77
N TYR A 455 -5.28 1.97 2.30
CA TYR A 455 -5.72 1.67 3.67
C TYR A 455 -6.79 0.59 3.69
N LEU A 456 -7.63 0.56 2.68
CA LEU A 456 -8.83 -0.27 2.62
C LEU A 456 -8.95 -0.97 1.26
N PRO A 457 -8.08 -1.95 0.95
CA PRO A 457 -8.21 -2.73 -0.27
C PRO A 457 -9.54 -3.53 -0.27
N PRO A 458 -10.08 -3.88 -1.44
CA PRO A 458 -11.27 -4.73 -1.50
C PRO A 458 -11.04 -6.08 -0.80
N PRO A 459 -12.05 -6.66 -0.13
CA PRO A 459 -11.92 -7.98 0.47
C PRO A 459 -11.64 -9.02 -0.63
N TRP A 460 -10.83 -10.05 -0.32
CA TRP A 460 -10.48 -11.11 -1.29
C TRP A 460 -9.81 -10.61 -2.59
N PHE A 461 -9.34 -9.38 -2.61
CA PHE A 461 -8.64 -8.85 -3.77
C PHE A 461 -7.22 -9.42 -3.83
N PRO A 462 -6.72 -9.79 -5.02
CA PRO A 462 -5.41 -10.38 -5.17
C PRO A 462 -4.29 -9.56 -4.56
N THR A 463 -3.48 -10.23 -3.73
CA THR A 463 -2.29 -9.68 -3.09
C THR A 463 -1.03 -10.25 -3.72
N LEU A 464 0.07 -9.52 -3.61
CA LEU A 464 1.37 -9.92 -4.12
C LEU A 464 2.02 -10.93 -3.15
N GLN A 465 2.79 -11.87 -3.71
CA GLN A 465 3.63 -12.74 -2.90
C GLN A 465 4.82 -11.95 -2.35
N ASP A 466 5.21 -12.28 -1.13
CA ASP A 466 6.46 -11.84 -0.50
C ASP A 466 6.68 -10.31 -0.52
N ALA A 467 5.59 -9.54 -0.49
CA ALA A 467 5.64 -8.10 -0.46
C ALA A 467 4.64 -7.53 0.57
N TYR A 468 5.13 -6.59 1.37
CA TYR A 468 4.33 -5.87 2.36
C TYR A 468 4.46 -4.36 2.14
N THR A 469 3.35 -3.67 2.30
CA THR A 469 3.28 -2.21 2.19
C THR A 469 3.14 -1.62 3.59
N ILE A 470 4.06 -0.72 3.94
CA ILE A 470 3.91 0.15 5.10
C ILE A 470 2.90 1.23 4.72
N VAL A 471 1.77 1.23 5.42
CA VAL A 471 0.66 2.17 5.19
C VAL A 471 0.85 3.44 6.00
N LEU A 472 1.30 3.28 7.24
CA LEU A 472 1.57 4.36 8.18
C LEU A 472 2.75 3.96 9.06
N SER A 473 3.63 4.90 9.33
CA SER A 473 4.62 4.79 10.41
C SER A 473 4.66 6.11 11.15
N ARG A 474 4.52 6.08 12.47
CA ARG A 474 4.57 7.27 13.31
C ARG A 474 5.15 6.97 14.69
N GLU A 475 5.91 7.90 15.21
CA GLU A 475 6.33 7.85 16.60
C GLU A 475 5.13 8.10 17.52
N LEU A 476 4.98 7.26 18.54
CA LEU A 476 3.99 7.47 19.59
C LEU A 476 4.62 8.34 20.67
N THR A 477 3.89 9.38 21.10
CA THR A 477 4.27 10.09 22.33
C THR A 477 4.16 9.10 23.48
N ALA A 478 5.27 8.93 24.22
CA ALA A 478 5.34 8.01 25.34
C ALA A 478 4.16 8.26 26.30
N THR A 479 3.13 7.46 26.16
CA THR A 479 2.06 7.38 27.15
C THR A 479 2.60 6.45 28.23
N THR A 480 2.75 6.96 29.42
CA THR A 480 3.07 6.17 30.62
C THR A 480 2.23 4.89 30.64
N ARG A 481 2.91 3.76 30.39
CA ARG A 481 2.36 2.42 30.66
C ARG A 481 2.22 2.17 32.16
#